data_9101868e76c822bfb24554db5863441b
#
_entry.id   9101868e76c822bfb24554db5863441b
#
_cell.length_a   1.000
_cell.length_b   1.000
_cell.length_c   1.000
_cell.angle_alpha   90.00
_cell.angle_beta   90.00
_cell.angle_gamma   90.00
#
_symmetry.space_group_name_H-M   'P 1'
#
loop_
_entity.id
_entity.type
_entity.pdbx_description
1 polymer ?
#
loop_
_entity_poly.entity_id
_entity_poly.type
_entity_poly.pdbx_seq_one_letter_code
_entity_poly.pdbx_strand_id
1 'polypeptide(L)'
;MSEFNIPITVTVDLYNEYINWIEEAINKKHIKYYEYENFNNIEEIGSGSFGKVYRANWKNSHSYLALKSFFNSNDVTIKEIVNELKLQREVDFHENIIRFFGVATVNQNDNSKKYWLVMEYANSGTLQEYLKKYFDILTWNDKFNMAFQLAHAVLCLHDEGIVHRDLHSKNVLVHQNAIKLADFGLSRRIDEAYNSRSDLFGIVPYIDPKKFDFQPYSLNKASDVYSIGMLLWEISSGQPPFKGISPYSLIIQISQGLRETPIPDTPTTYVNLYTECWNGEPDYRPTINQVRDEVEKQEILNYLNNHKVTLQEFYSWLLNNQNNSNSIVLLGDFNLSGIGTSVNEQKAFELYQNAANLGNATGINDLGYCYKNGIGTDIDKEKAFELYQKAADLGNAVGINSLRYCYENGIGTYIDEKKAFELYQKAADLGNSVAQ
;
A
#
# COMPACT_ATOMS: atom_id res chain seq x y z
N MET A 1 4.28 -40.47 -18.15
CA MET A 1 5.13 -39.51 -17.42
C MET A 1 6.15 -38.99 -18.41
N SER A 2 5.88 -37.88 -19.02
CA SER A 2 6.85 -37.17 -19.88
C SER A 2 7.29 -35.93 -19.14
N GLU A 3 8.49 -36.00 -18.60
CA GLU A 3 9.22 -34.85 -18.09
C GLU A 3 9.42 -33.85 -19.24
N PHE A 4 8.80 -32.70 -19.15
CA PHE A 4 9.14 -31.57 -20.03
C PHE A 4 10.48 -31.02 -19.56
N ASN A 5 11.57 -31.55 -20.16
CA ASN A 5 12.88 -30.95 -20.09
C ASN A 5 12.83 -29.60 -20.84
N ILE A 6 12.69 -28.50 -20.12
CA ILE A 6 12.93 -27.16 -20.68
C ILE A 6 14.43 -27.11 -21.00
N PRO A 7 14.83 -26.71 -22.22
CA PRO A 7 16.25 -26.68 -22.58
C PRO A 7 17.04 -25.76 -21.65
N ILE A 8 18.15 -26.24 -21.10
CA ILE A 8 19.05 -25.51 -20.20
C ILE A 8 19.50 -24.15 -20.78
N THR A 9 19.58 -24.01 -22.08
CA THR A 9 19.91 -22.77 -22.78
C THR A 9 18.89 -21.64 -22.57
N VAL A 10 17.60 -21.96 -22.47
CA VAL A 10 16.52 -20.94 -22.30
C VAL A 10 16.54 -20.38 -20.88
N THR A 11 16.88 -21.19 -19.87
CA THR A 11 16.95 -20.74 -18.46
C THR A 11 18.15 -19.83 -18.20
N VAL A 12 19.31 -20.11 -18.78
CA VAL A 12 20.52 -19.28 -18.63
C VAL A 12 20.33 -17.90 -19.28
N ASP A 13 19.63 -17.81 -20.42
CA ASP A 13 19.38 -16.54 -21.09
C ASP A 13 18.45 -15.64 -20.24
N LEU A 14 17.40 -16.20 -19.64
CA LEU A 14 16.48 -15.46 -18.76
C LEU A 14 17.14 -14.98 -17.47
N TYR A 15 17.97 -15.81 -16.83
CA TYR A 15 18.73 -15.41 -15.65
C TYR A 15 19.61 -14.19 -15.92
N ASN A 16 20.34 -14.24 -17.04
CA ASN A 16 21.23 -13.15 -17.46
C ASN A 16 20.42 -11.87 -17.77
N GLU A 17 19.23 -11.98 -18.35
CA GLU A 17 18.34 -10.85 -18.62
C GLU A 17 17.95 -10.11 -17.33
N TYR A 18 17.55 -10.84 -16.27
CA TYR A 18 17.18 -10.24 -14.99
C TYR A 18 18.35 -9.59 -14.27
N ILE A 19 19.52 -10.22 -14.27
CA ILE A 19 20.76 -9.62 -13.72
C ILE A 19 21.14 -8.38 -14.49
N ASN A 20 21.11 -8.44 -15.82
CA ASN A 20 21.44 -7.30 -16.68
C ASN A 20 20.50 -6.13 -16.39
N TRP A 21 19.21 -6.39 -16.15
CA TRP A 21 18.25 -5.34 -15.78
C TRP A 21 18.65 -4.64 -14.47
N ILE A 22 19.06 -5.41 -13.42
CA ILE A 22 19.51 -4.81 -12.14
C ILE A 22 20.79 -3.98 -12.36
N GLU A 23 21.80 -4.55 -13.05
CA GLU A 23 23.07 -3.88 -13.28
C GLU A 23 22.89 -2.62 -14.15
N GLU A 24 22.02 -2.67 -15.16
CA GLU A 24 21.69 -1.51 -15.98
C GLU A 24 20.96 -0.43 -15.17
N ALA A 25 20.02 -0.81 -14.30
CA ALA A 25 19.34 0.13 -13.41
C ALA A 25 20.29 0.80 -12.41
N ILE A 26 21.30 0.07 -11.91
CA ILE A 26 22.38 0.62 -11.08
C ILE A 26 23.24 1.60 -11.90
N ASN A 27 23.69 1.18 -13.09
CA ASN A 27 24.58 1.99 -13.96
C ASN A 27 23.89 3.30 -14.42
N LYS A 28 22.59 3.23 -14.71
CA LYS A 28 21.76 4.41 -15.05
C LYS A 28 21.40 5.25 -13.82
N LYS A 29 21.82 4.85 -12.63
CA LYS A 29 21.48 5.48 -11.34
C LYS A 29 19.96 5.49 -11.03
N HIS A 30 19.21 4.59 -11.64
CA HIS A 30 17.80 4.38 -11.32
C HIS A 30 17.62 3.61 -10.00
N ILE A 31 18.62 2.82 -9.60
CA ILE A 31 18.71 2.14 -8.32
C ILE A 31 20.05 2.52 -7.68
N LYS A 32 20.01 2.96 -6.43
CA LYS A 32 21.20 3.27 -5.66
C LYS A 32 21.92 1.98 -5.27
N TYR A 33 23.23 1.94 -5.49
CA TYR A 33 24.08 0.85 -5.05
C TYR A 33 24.74 1.17 -3.72
N TYR A 34 24.73 0.19 -2.82
CA TYR A 34 25.36 0.23 -1.51
C TYR A 34 26.47 -0.83 -1.45
N GLU A 35 27.69 -0.43 -1.13
CA GLU A 35 28.79 -1.37 -0.91
C GLU A 35 28.56 -2.12 0.41
N TYR A 36 28.41 -3.44 0.36
CA TYR A 36 28.07 -4.26 1.52
C TYR A 36 29.03 -4.09 2.69
N GLU A 37 30.32 -3.90 2.41
CA GLU A 37 31.41 -3.72 3.38
C GLU A 37 31.24 -2.46 4.24
N ASN A 38 30.44 -1.51 3.81
CA ASN A 38 30.13 -0.28 4.56
C ASN A 38 28.97 -0.44 5.55
N PHE A 39 28.32 -1.62 5.60
CA PHE A 39 27.32 -1.91 6.63
C PHE A 39 27.98 -2.43 7.90
N ASN A 40 27.56 -1.90 9.04
CA ASN A 40 28.04 -2.24 10.36
C ASN A 40 26.89 -2.68 11.27
N ASN A 41 27.18 -3.38 12.36
CA ASN A 41 26.19 -3.83 13.34
C ASN A 41 25.04 -4.63 12.70
N ILE A 42 25.40 -5.53 11.77
CA ILE A 42 24.43 -6.38 11.07
C ILE A 42 23.86 -7.40 12.05
N GLU A 43 22.55 -7.34 12.27
CA GLU A 43 21.83 -8.22 13.19
C GLU A 43 20.58 -8.77 12.52
N GLU A 44 20.36 -10.08 12.57
CA GLU A 44 19.14 -10.71 12.05
C GLU A 44 17.96 -10.33 12.90
N ILE A 45 16.90 -9.77 12.27
CA ILE A 45 15.68 -9.32 12.91
C ILE A 45 14.44 -10.10 12.45
N GLY A 46 14.55 -10.90 11.41
CA GLY A 46 13.45 -11.72 10.92
C GLY A 46 13.87 -12.72 9.86
N SER A 47 13.06 -13.77 9.71
CA SER A 47 13.20 -14.77 8.67
C SER A 47 11.82 -15.13 8.13
N GLY A 48 11.65 -15.08 6.81
CA GLY A 48 10.43 -15.42 6.08
C GLY A 48 10.63 -16.58 5.12
N SER A 49 9.63 -16.85 4.29
CA SER A 49 9.67 -17.95 3.32
C SER A 49 10.73 -17.75 2.23
N PHE A 50 11.06 -16.52 1.88
CA PHE A 50 11.93 -16.18 0.75
C PHE A 50 13.34 -15.76 1.18
N GLY A 51 13.55 -15.42 2.46
CA GLY A 51 14.83 -14.90 2.90
C GLY A 51 14.87 -14.47 4.35
N LYS A 52 15.94 -13.77 4.69
CA LYS A 52 16.18 -13.19 6.01
C LYS A 52 16.24 -11.68 5.93
N VAL A 53 15.81 -11.03 7.00
CA VAL A 53 15.89 -9.58 7.17
C VAL A 53 16.85 -9.26 8.30
N TYR A 54 17.73 -8.30 8.06
CA TYR A 54 18.69 -7.81 9.03
C TYR A 54 18.52 -6.32 9.23
N ARG A 55 18.82 -5.80 10.41
CA ARG A 55 19.08 -4.39 10.61
C ARG A 55 20.58 -4.12 10.54
N ALA A 56 20.97 -2.97 10.03
CA ALA A 56 22.36 -2.55 9.96
C ALA A 56 22.48 -1.03 9.93
N ASN A 57 23.65 -0.51 10.32
CA ASN A 57 24.00 0.89 10.12
C ASN A 57 24.80 1.04 8.83
N TRP A 58 24.51 2.09 8.05
CA TRP A 58 25.29 2.46 6.88
C TRP A 58 26.40 3.43 7.24
N LYS A 59 27.67 3.02 7.00
CA LYS A 59 28.85 3.81 7.36
C LYS A 59 28.82 4.21 8.84
N ASN A 60 29.04 5.48 9.13
CA ASN A 60 29.02 6.03 10.49
C ASN A 60 27.63 6.62 10.88
N SER A 61 26.57 6.28 10.13
CA SER A 61 25.23 6.74 10.47
C SER A 61 24.73 6.05 11.75
N HIS A 62 24.04 6.81 12.59
CA HIS A 62 23.32 6.26 13.74
C HIS A 62 21.95 5.68 13.38
N SER A 63 21.46 5.96 12.17
CA SER A 63 20.19 5.41 11.66
C SER A 63 20.35 3.99 11.17
N TYR A 64 19.36 3.14 11.46
CA TYR A 64 19.31 1.78 10.96
C TYR A 64 18.65 1.72 9.59
N LEU A 65 19.14 0.79 8.76
CA LEU A 65 18.51 0.32 7.53
C LEU A 65 18.11 -1.14 7.69
N ALA A 66 17.12 -1.59 6.93
CA ALA A 66 16.76 -2.98 6.82
C ALA A 66 17.41 -3.58 5.56
N LEU A 67 17.98 -4.76 5.70
CA LEU A 67 18.62 -5.51 4.62
C LEU A 67 17.86 -6.82 4.43
N LYS A 68 17.15 -7.00 3.29
CA LYS A 68 16.47 -8.27 2.95
C LYS A 68 17.37 -9.10 2.04
N SER A 69 17.76 -10.28 2.50
CA SER A 69 18.51 -11.28 1.72
C SER A 69 17.59 -12.42 1.30
N PHE A 70 17.90 -13.07 0.19
CA PHE A 70 17.13 -14.21 -0.33
C PHE A 70 17.91 -15.52 -0.10
N PHE A 71 17.19 -16.65 0.13
CA PHE A 71 17.85 -17.92 0.46
C PHE A 71 18.63 -18.53 -0.71
N ASN A 72 18.10 -18.42 -1.93
CA ASN A 72 18.69 -19.00 -3.12
C ASN A 72 19.01 -17.93 -4.17
N SER A 73 19.98 -18.21 -5.03
CA SER A 73 20.32 -17.35 -6.18
C SER A 73 20.01 -18.07 -7.49
N ASN A 74 18.90 -18.82 -7.57
CA ASN A 74 18.46 -19.49 -8.80
C ASN A 74 17.61 -18.54 -9.67
N ASP A 75 17.32 -18.98 -10.90
CA ASP A 75 16.58 -18.20 -11.90
C ASP A 75 15.21 -17.72 -11.41
N VAL A 76 14.50 -18.55 -10.66
CA VAL A 76 13.19 -18.21 -10.09
C VAL A 76 13.31 -17.08 -9.08
N THR A 77 14.29 -17.17 -8.19
CA THR A 77 14.52 -16.18 -7.13
C THR A 77 14.95 -14.83 -7.71
N ILE A 78 15.82 -14.78 -8.73
CA ILE A 78 16.25 -13.50 -9.32
C ILE A 78 15.09 -12.82 -10.07
N LYS A 79 14.24 -13.58 -10.73
CA LYS A 79 13.00 -13.08 -11.33
C LYS A 79 12.07 -12.44 -10.29
N GLU A 80 11.90 -13.10 -9.14
CA GLU A 80 11.08 -12.61 -8.04
C GLU A 80 11.67 -11.33 -7.44
N ILE A 81 12.99 -11.26 -7.26
CA ILE A 81 13.68 -10.05 -6.81
C ILE A 81 13.42 -8.88 -7.76
N VAL A 82 13.59 -9.09 -9.07
CA VAL A 82 13.35 -8.04 -10.07
C VAL A 82 11.90 -7.59 -10.08
N ASN A 83 10.95 -8.54 -9.96
CA ASN A 83 9.54 -8.21 -9.87
C ASN A 83 9.23 -7.39 -8.60
N GLU A 84 9.71 -7.83 -7.44
CA GLU A 84 9.55 -7.10 -6.17
C GLU A 84 10.14 -5.68 -6.28
N LEU A 85 11.34 -5.54 -6.85
CA LEU A 85 11.99 -4.24 -7.08
C LEU A 85 11.17 -3.33 -7.99
N LYS A 86 10.60 -3.86 -9.07
CA LYS A 86 9.78 -3.07 -9.99
C LYS A 86 8.52 -2.56 -9.29
N LEU A 87 7.75 -3.45 -8.66
CA LEU A 87 6.49 -3.11 -8.01
C LEU A 87 6.71 -2.15 -6.82
N GLN A 88 7.74 -2.41 -6.00
CA GLN A 88 8.01 -1.56 -4.85
C GLN A 88 8.39 -0.14 -5.27
N ARG A 89 9.18 0.03 -6.32
CA ARG A 89 9.54 1.36 -6.84
C ARG A 89 8.35 2.16 -7.34
N GLU A 90 7.28 1.51 -7.77
CA GLU A 90 6.08 2.20 -8.25
C GLU A 90 5.26 2.81 -7.11
N VAL A 91 5.41 2.31 -5.88
CA VAL A 91 4.57 2.68 -4.74
C VAL A 91 5.35 3.21 -3.51
N ASP A 92 6.68 3.23 -3.53
CA ASP A 92 7.50 3.61 -2.38
C ASP A 92 7.45 5.10 -2.03
N PHE A 93 6.81 5.93 -2.87
CA PHE A 93 6.48 7.31 -2.58
C PHE A 93 5.42 7.46 -1.49
N HIS A 94 4.61 6.43 -1.24
CA HIS A 94 3.51 6.48 -0.29
C HIS A 94 4.02 6.32 1.14
N GLU A 95 3.59 7.22 2.04
CA GLU A 95 4.09 7.26 3.42
C GLU A 95 3.82 5.98 4.23
N ASN A 96 2.75 5.25 3.93
CA ASN A 96 2.39 3.99 4.60
C ASN A 96 2.91 2.74 3.88
N ILE A 97 3.88 2.90 2.98
CA ILE A 97 4.63 1.82 2.34
C ILE A 97 6.09 1.92 2.77
N ILE A 98 6.71 0.77 3.04
CA ILE A 98 8.12 0.70 3.41
C ILE A 98 9.00 1.20 2.25
N ARG A 99 9.92 2.14 2.50
CA ARG A 99 10.76 2.73 1.45
C ARG A 99 11.84 1.77 0.99
N PHE A 100 12.07 1.79 -0.31
CA PHE A 100 13.20 1.12 -0.96
C PHE A 100 14.32 2.11 -1.23
N PHE A 101 15.50 1.86 -0.68
CA PHE A 101 16.64 2.76 -0.84
C PHE A 101 17.64 2.31 -1.91
N GLY A 102 17.66 1.02 -2.23
CA GLY A 102 18.59 0.49 -3.23
C GLY A 102 18.97 -0.96 -2.99
N VAL A 103 20.06 -1.36 -3.60
CA VAL A 103 20.59 -2.74 -3.51
C VAL A 103 22.02 -2.76 -3.03
N ALA A 104 22.40 -3.84 -2.37
CA ALA A 104 23.78 -4.21 -2.09
C ALA A 104 24.09 -5.58 -2.69
N THR A 105 25.35 -5.90 -2.94
CA THR A 105 25.76 -7.22 -3.39
C THR A 105 26.82 -7.81 -2.46
N VAL A 106 26.70 -9.12 -2.24
CA VAL A 106 27.72 -9.91 -1.55
C VAL A 106 28.28 -10.92 -2.53
N ASN A 107 29.59 -10.91 -2.73
CA ASN A 107 30.27 -11.92 -3.56
C ASN A 107 30.30 -13.25 -2.82
N GLN A 108 29.89 -14.32 -3.48
CA GLN A 108 29.97 -15.68 -2.96
C GLN A 108 31.29 -16.32 -3.36
N ASN A 109 31.64 -17.43 -2.71
CA ASN A 109 32.90 -18.16 -2.95
C ASN A 109 33.03 -18.70 -4.39
N ASP A 110 31.94 -18.83 -5.11
CA ASP A 110 31.84 -19.27 -6.51
C ASP A 110 31.85 -18.12 -7.52
N ASN A 111 32.19 -16.90 -7.09
CA ASN A 111 32.10 -15.65 -7.86
C ASN A 111 30.69 -15.24 -8.28
N SER A 112 29.62 -15.88 -7.80
CA SER A 112 28.28 -15.40 -7.99
C SER A 112 27.97 -14.21 -7.07
N LYS A 113 27.12 -13.29 -7.54
CA LYS A 113 26.65 -12.14 -6.76
C LYS A 113 25.32 -12.49 -6.09
N LYS A 114 25.21 -12.27 -4.79
CA LYS A 114 23.96 -12.32 -4.06
C LYS A 114 23.45 -10.89 -3.83
N TYR A 115 22.25 -10.58 -4.33
CA TYR A 115 21.62 -9.27 -4.16
C TYR A 115 20.87 -9.19 -2.84
N TRP A 116 21.00 -8.05 -2.18
CA TRP A 116 20.28 -7.68 -0.96
C TRP A 116 19.52 -6.40 -1.21
N LEU A 117 18.25 -6.33 -0.78
CA LEU A 117 17.46 -5.10 -0.83
C LEU A 117 17.77 -4.25 0.40
N VAL A 118 18.01 -2.96 0.16
CA VAL A 118 18.24 -1.96 1.21
C VAL A 118 16.98 -1.14 1.37
N MET A 119 16.37 -1.18 2.54
CA MET A 119 15.05 -0.62 2.82
C MET A 119 15.02 0.19 4.11
N GLU A 120 13.95 0.92 4.31
CA GLU A 120 13.60 1.59 5.57
C GLU A 120 13.52 0.56 6.71
N TYR A 121 14.07 0.90 7.86
CA TYR A 121 13.97 0.09 9.06
C TYR A 121 12.78 0.55 9.91
N ALA A 122 11.78 -0.29 10.07
CA ALA A 122 10.65 -0.06 10.95
C ALA A 122 11.02 -0.38 12.41
N ASN A 123 11.03 0.63 13.27
CA ASN A 123 11.61 0.53 14.62
C ASN A 123 10.70 -0.13 15.68
N SER A 124 9.44 -0.37 15.34
CA SER A 124 8.45 -0.96 16.26
C SER A 124 8.04 -2.39 15.89
N GLY A 125 8.73 -2.99 14.90
CA GLY A 125 8.51 -4.37 14.46
C GLY A 125 7.27 -4.56 13.61
N THR A 126 6.74 -5.77 13.58
CA THR A 126 5.50 -6.13 12.87
C THR A 126 4.26 -5.66 13.61
N LEU A 127 3.13 -5.48 12.90
CA LEU A 127 1.84 -5.17 13.52
C LEU A 127 1.47 -6.19 14.61
N GLN A 128 1.73 -7.48 14.36
CA GLN A 128 1.48 -8.53 15.34
C GLN A 128 2.26 -8.32 16.65
N GLU A 129 3.55 -7.98 16.54
CA GLU A 129 4.42 -7.70 17.69
C GLU A 129 4.02 -6.41 18.39
N TYR A 130 3.69 -5.38 17.62
CA TYR A 130 3.24 -4.09 18.12
C TYR A 130 1.93 -4.23 18.92
N LEU A 131 0.93 -4.91 18.36
CA LEU A 131 -0.33 -5.16 19.05
C LEU A 131 -0.11 -5.98 20.33
N LYS A 132 0.69 -7.03 20.28
CA LYS A 132 1.03 -7.83 21.48
C LYS A 132 1.62 -6.99 22.61
N LYS A 133 2.39 -5.95 22.28
CA LYS A 133 3.11 -5.13 23.25
C LYS A 133 2.33 -3.93 23.76
N TYR A 134 1.54 -3.30 22.89
CA TYR A 134 0.96 -2.00 23.15
C TYR A 134 -0.57 -1.98 23.14
N PHE A 135 -1.26 -3.09 22.92
CA PHE A 135 -2.71 -3.16 22.74
C PHE A 135 -3.50 -2.50 23.88
N ASP A 136 -3.09 -2.71 25.13
CA ASP A 136 -3.79 -2.22 26.31
C ASP A 136 -3.77 -0.68 26.44
N ILE A 137 -2.87 -0.01 25.75
CA ILE A 137 -2.78 1.46 25.75
C ILE A 137 -3.34 2.09 24.48
N LEU A 138 -3.68 1.30 23.46
CA LEU A 138 -4.27 1.79 22.21
C LEU A 138 -5.72 2.22 22.44
N THR A 139 -6.00 3.47 22.13
CA THR A 139 -7.36 4.01 22.07
C THR A 139 -8.06 3.58 20.78
N TRP A 140 -9.39 3.76 20.72
CA TRP A 140 -10.12 3.54 19.46
C TRP A 140 -9.66 4.50 18.36
N ASN A 141 -9.25 5.73 18.71
CA ASN A 141 -8.67 6.65 17.71
C ASN A 141 -7.39 6.09 17.10
N ASP A 142 -6.51 5.49 17.90
CA ASP A 142 -5.30 4.86 17.39
C ASP A 142 -5.64 3.68 16.47
N LYS A 143 -6.63 2.86 16.84
CA LYS A 143 -7.07 1.71 16.03
C LYS A 143 -7.72 2.14 14.70
N PHE A 144 -8.54 3.20 14.69
CA PHE A 144 -9.09 3.77 13.47
C PHE A 144 -8.00 4.38 12.59
N ASN A 145 -7.06 5.12 13.16
CA ASN A 145 -5.92 5.66 12.41
C ASN A 145 -5.05 4.55 11.79
N MET A 146 -4.78 3.46 12.52
CA MET A 146 -4.09 2.30 11.94
C MET A 146 -4.87 1.68 10.78
N ALA A 147 -6.19 1.56 10.92
CA ALA A 147 -7.08 1.05 9.88
C ALA A 147 -7.08 1.95 8.64
N PHE A 148 -7.13 3.28 8.84
CA PHE A 148 -7.06 4.29 7.77
C PHE A 148 -5.74 4.19 7.00
N GLN A 149 -4.61 4.20 7.71
CA GLN A 149 -3.29 4.11 7.09
C GLN A 149 -3.12 2.81 6.29
N LEU A 150 -3.62 1.69 6.82
CA LEU A 150 -3.58 0.40 6.13
C LEU A 150 -4.44 0.41 4.85
N ALA A 151 -5.67 0.91 4.94
CA ALA A 151 -6.55 1.03 3.78
C ALA A 151 -5.96 1.97 2.71
N HIS A 152 -5.32 3.06 3.13
CA HIS A 152 -4.68 4.03 2.26
C HIS A 152 -3.46 3.44 1.52
N ALA A 153 -2.64 2.63 2.21
CA ALA A 153 -1.53 1.91 1.60
C ALA A 153 -2.02 0.91 0.52
N VAL A 154 -3.07 0.13 0.82
CA VAL A 154 -3.62 -0.85 -0.14
C VAL A 154 -4.35 -0.15 -1.29
N LEU A 155 -4.99 1.01 -1.04
CA LEU A 155 -5.57 1.83 -2.09
C LEU A 155 -4.50 2.28 -3.08
N CYS A 156 -3.36 2.78 -2.60
CA CYS A 156 -2.24 3.16 -3.44
C CYS A 156 -1.80 2.01 -4.36
N LEU A 157 -1.69 0.76 -3.84
CA LEU A 157 -1.40 -0.42 -4.67
C LEU A 157 -2.47 -0.65 -5.73
N HIS A 158 -3.72 -0.62 -5.34
CA HIS A 158 -4.84 -0.89 -6.24
C HIS A 158 -4.99 0.17 -7.35
N ASP A 159 -4.65 1.42 -7.06
CA ASP A 159 -4.65 2.51 -8.04
C ASP A 159 -3.50 2.36 -9.06
N GLU A 160 -2.34 1.85 -8.62
CA GLU A 160 -1.22 1.49 -9.48
C GLU A 160 -1.40 0.11 -10.18
N GLY A 161 -2.59 -0.50 -10.07
CA GLY A 161 -2.88 -1.77 -10.70
C GLY A 161 -2.16 -2.97 -10.08
N ILE A 162 -1.75 -2.88 -8.82
CA ILE A 162 -1.02 -3.91 -8.08
C ILE A 162 -1.95 -4.58 -7.08
N VAL A 163 -1.91 -5.91 -7.00
CA VAL A 163 -2.54 -6.73 -5.96
C VAL A 163 -1.45 -7.28 -5.06
N HIS A 164 -1.57 -7.10 -3.74
CA HIS A 164 -0.54 -7.50 -2.78
C HIS A 164 -0.48 -9.02 -2.60
N ARG A 165 -1.62 -9.69 -2.43
CA ARG A 165 -1.80 -11.15 -2.36
C ARG A 165 -1.29 -11.85 -1.11
N ASP A 166 -0.55 -11.14 -0.24
CA ASP A 166 0.02 -11.67 1.00
C ASP A 166 -0.10 -10.66 2.16
N LEU A 167 -1.29 -10.07 2.31
CA LEU A 167 -1.58 -9.14 3.41
C LEU A 167 -1.82 -9.91 4.70
N HIS A 168 -0.95 -9.71 5.68
CA HIS A 168 -1.07 -10.24 7.05
C HIS A 168 -0.23 -9.42 8.02
N SER A 169 -0.46 -9.57 9.32
CA SER A 169 0.16 -8.71 10.35
C SER A 169 1.68 -8.80 10.48
N LYS A 170 2.33 -9.78 9.82
CA LYS A 170 3.80 -9.83 9.74
C LYS A 170 4.36 -9.03 8.56
N ASN A 171 3.54 -8.76 7.51
CA ASN A 171 3.89 -7.92 6.37
C ASN A 171 3.44 -6.46 6.55
N VAL A 172 2.75 -6.18 7.63
CA VAL A 172 2.42 -4.82 8.09
C VAL A 172 3.39 -4.48 9.22
N LEU A 173 4.25 -3.50 9.00
CA LEU A 173 5.24 -3.03 9.97
C LEU A 173 4.73 -1.76 10.66
N VAL A 174 5.31 -1.42 11.81
CA VAL A 174 5.03 -0.17 12.51
C VAL A 174 6.32 0.61 12.72
N HIS A 175 6.33 1.85 12.26
CA HIS A 175 7.44 2.79 12.42
C HIS A 175 6.94 4.10 13.00
N GLN A 176 7.44 4.50 14.19
CA GLN A 176 7.03 5.74 14.87
C GLN A 176 5.50 5.89 14.99
N ASN A 177 4.81 4.81 15.35
CA ASN A 177 3.35 4.67 15.45
C ASN A 177 2.59 4.74 14.10
N ALA A 178 3.28 4.80 12.96
CA ALA A 178 2.67 4.73 11.64
C ALA A 178 2.78 3.32 11.04
N ILE A 179 1.74 2.91 10.33
CA ILE A 179 1.72 1.67 9.55
C ILE A 179 2.64 1.82 8.33
N LYS A 180 3.38 0.75 8.04
CA LYS A 180 4.23 0.59 6.87
C LYS A 180 3.98 -0.77 6.24
N LEU A 181 3.31 -0.80 5.09
CA LEU A 181 3.10 -2.03 4.32
C LEU A 181 4.42 -2.48 3.67
N ALA A 182 4.74 -3.76 3.75
CA ALA A 182 6.01 -4.33 3.31
C ALA A 182 5.81 -5.69 2.63
N ASP A 183 6.87 -6.20 2.01
CA ASP A 183 6.99 -7.51 1.38
C ASP A 183 6.11 -7.72 0.13
N PHE A 184 6.64 -7.26 -1.01
CA PHE A 184 5.99 -7.36 -2.33
C PHE A 184 6.36 -8.65 -3.09
N GLY A 185 6.97 -9.64 -2.43
CA GLY A 185 7.46 -10.87 -3.06
C GLY A 185 6.37 -11.69 -3.78
N LEU A 186 5.12 -11.69 -3.27
CA LEU A 186 3.97 -12.34 -3.89
C LEU A 186 3.08 -11.39 -4.69
N SER A 187 3.36 -10.09 -4.67
CA SER A 187 2.56 -9.09 -5.37
C SER A 187 2.65 -9.24 -6.89
N ARG A 188 1.57 -8.92 -7.59
CA ARG A 188 1.50 -8.99 -9.06
C ARG A 188 0.66 -7.85 -9.60
N ARG A 189 0.93 -7.47 -10.87
CA ARG A 189 0.01 -6.62 -11.62
C ARG A 189 -1.30 -7.38 -11.88
N ILE A 190 -2.41 -6.64 -11.97
CA ILE A 190 -3.75 -7.22 -12.15
C ILE A 190 -3.79 -8.13 -13.37
N ASP A 191 -3.24 -7.72 -14.49
CA ASP A 191 -3.22 -8.48 -15.75
C ASP A 191 -2.44 -9.80 -15.63
N GLU A 192 -1.38 -9.84 -14.83
CA GLU A 192 -0.58 -11.02 -14.56
C GLU A 192 -1.23 -11.93 -13.52
N ALA A 193 -1.97 -11.36 -12.58
CA ALA A 193 -2.64 -12.10 -11.51
C ALA A 193 -3.66 -13.11 -12.06
N TYR A 194 -4.37 -12.76 -13.14
CA TYR A 194 -5.34 -13.67 -13.79
C TYR A 194 -4.68 -14.90 -14.41
N ASN A 195 -3.42 -14.82 -14.80
CA ASN A 195 -2.72 -15.89 -15.51
C ASN A 195 -1.91 -16.82 -14.58
N SER A 196 -1.75 -16.48 -13.30
CA SER A 196 -0.94 -17.25 -12.39
C SER A 196 -1.74 -18.36 -11.68
N ARG A 197 -1.47 -19.63 -11.99
CA ARG A 197 -1.79 -20.75 -11.09
C ARG A 197 -0.83 -20.69 -9.92
N SER A 198 -1.17 -19.87 -8.91
CA SER A 198 -0.34 -19.81 -7.70
C SER A 198 -0.68 -20.98 -6.78
N ASP A 199 0.35 -21.67 -6.30
CA ASP A 199 0.24 -22.56 -5.15
C ASP A 199 -0.36 -21.80 -3.94
N LEU A 200 -0.82 -22.55 -2.93
CA LEU A 200 -1.36 -21.98 -1.71
C LEU A 200 -0.22 -21.39 -0.88
N PHE A 201 0.12 -20.11 -1.11
CA PHE A 201 1.06 -19.34 -0.30
C PHE A 201 0.32 -18.42 0.66
N GLY A 202 0.94 -18.11 1.79
CA GLY A 202 0.44 -17.16 2.77
C GLY A 202 -0.04 -17.79 4.08
N ILE A 203 -0.50 -16.95 4.99
CA ILE A 203 -0.99 -17.35 6.31
C ILE A 203 -2.51 -17.56 6.24
N VAL A 204 -2.95 -18.80 6.46
CA VAL A 204 -4.33 -19.29 6.22
C VAL A 204 -5.46 -18.33 6.64
N PRO A 205 -5.46 -17.74 7.84
CA PRO A 205 -6.51 -16.80 8.25
C PRO A 205 -6.77 -15.64 7.28
N TYR A 206 -5.75 -15.16 6.60
CA TYR A 206 -5.81 -13.97 5.75
C TYR A 206 -6.02 -14.30 4.27
N ILE A 207 -6.00 -15.58 3.90
CA ILE A 207 -6.19 -16.02 2.52
C ILE A 207 -7.68 -15.98 2.18
N ASP A 208 -8.03 -15.37 1.04
CA ASP A 208 -9.38 -15.36 0.50
C ASP A 208 -9.97 -16.79 0.44
N PRO A 209 -11.12 -17.06 1.08
CA PRO A 209 -11.75 -18.38 1.10
C PRO A 209 -11.97 -19.00 -0.28
N LYS A 210 -12.20 -18.18 -1.32
CA LYS A 210 -12.35 -18.65 -2.70
C LYS A 210 -11.12 -19.39 -3.22
N LYS A 211 -9.94 -19.14 -2.62
CA LYS A 211 -8.71 -19.87 -2.97
C LYS A 211 -8.74 -21.33 -2.48
N PHE A 212 -9.60 -21.65 -1.53
CA PHE A 212 -9.79 -23.02 -1.00
C PHE A 212 -10.82 -23.80 -1.79
N ASP A 213 -11.56 -23.17 -2.70
CA ASP A 213 -12.54 -23.83 -3.55
C ASP A 213 -11.85 -24.72 -4.61
N PHE A 214 -12.54 -25.74 -5.11
CA PHE A 214 -12.04 -26.62 -6.15
C PHE A 214 -11.90 -25.91 -7.53
N GLN A 215 -12.56 -24.78 -7.70
CA GLN A 215 -12.48 -24.00 -8.94
C GLN A 215 -11.21 -23.12 -8.94
N PRO A 216 -10.54 -22.98 -10.10
CA PRO A 216 -9.42 -22.06 -10.20
C PRO A 216 -9.85 -20.62 -9.84
N TYR A 217 -9.23 -20.06 -8.85
CA TYR A 217 -9.46 -18.68 -8.41
C TYR A 217 -8.13 -17.92 -8.35
N SER A 218 -8.06 -16.80 -9.06
CA SER A 218 -6.92 -15.89 -9.02
C SER A 218 -7.16 -14.81 -7.99
N LEU A 219 -6.20 -14.62 -7.09
CA LEU A 219 -6.22 -13.55 -6.11
C LEU A 219 -6.22 -12.20 -6.81
N ASN A 220 -7.11 -11.32 -6.39
CA ASN A 220 -7.41 -10.02 -7.00
C ASN A 220 -7.60 -8.94 -5.94
N LYS A 221 -8.03 -7.73 -6.31
CA LYS A 221 -8.29 -6.63 -5.38
C LYS A 221 -9.25 -7.03 -4.24
N ALA A 222 -10.31 -7.77 -4.54
CA ALA A 222 -11.25 -8.23 -3.51
C ALA A 222 -10.63 -9.25 -2.53
N SER A 223 -9.58 -9.97 -2.96
CA SER A 223 -8.83 -10.87 -2.08
C SER A 223 -7.99 -10.09 -1.05
N ASP A 224 -7.38 -8.96 -1.47
CA ASP A 224 -6.69 -8.07 -0.54
C ASP A 224 -7.68 -7.46 0.47
N VAL A 225 -8.90 -7.12 0.03
CA VAL A 225 -9.96 -6.61 0.93
C VAL A 225 -10.36 -7.64 1.99
N TYR A 226 -10.44 -8.93 1.63
CA TYR A 226 -10.65 -9.99 2.63
C TYR A 226 -9.55 -9.99 3.70
N SER A 227 -8.29 -9.92 3.27
CA SER A 227 -7.14 -9.86 4.18
C SER A 227 -7.18 -8.61 5.07
N ILE A 228 -7.61 -7.45 4.53
CA ILE A 228 -7.87 -6.23 5.31
C ILE A 228 -8.91 -6.49 6.39
N GLY A 229 -10.03 -7.15 6.09
CA GLY A 229 -11.03 -7.49 7.10
C GLY A 229 -10.45 -8.26 8.27
N MET A 230 -9.58 -9.24 8.00
CA MET A 230 -8.89 -10.01 9.05
C MET A 230 -7.89 -9.16 9.85
N LEU A 231 -7.15 -8.25 9.18
CA LEU A 231 -6.25 -7.30 9.85
C LEU A 231 -7.00 -6.32 10.74
N LEU A 232 -8.13 -5.80 10.30
CA LEU A 232 -8.98 -4.90 11.09
C LEU A 232 -9.50 -5.61 12.36
N TRP A 233 -9.92 -6.87 12.24
CA TRP A 233 -10.29 -7.66 13.41
C TRP A 233 -9.09 -7.86 14.36
N GLU A 234 -7.90 -8.16 13.85
CA GLU A 234 -6.68 -8.29 14.66
C GLU A 234 -6.31 -6.98 15.38
N ILE A 235 -6.45 -5.83 14.71
CA ILE A 235 -6.28 -4.51 15.34
C ILE A 235 -7.30 -4.30 16.48
N SER A 236 -8.55 -4.75 16.30
CA SER A 236 -9.59 -4.60 17.32
C SER A 236 -9.40 -5.52 18.52
N SER A 237 -8.86 -6.73 18.30
CA SER A 237 -8.74 -7.80 19.30
C SER A 237 -7.37 -7.83 20.01
N GLY A 238 -6.31 -7.33 19.37
CA GLY A 238 -4.92 -7.47 19.81
C GLY A 238 -4.40 -8.92 19.74
N GLN A 239 -5.14 -9.83 19.08
CA GLN A 239 -4.81 -11.24 18.99
C GLN A 239 -4.73 -11.69 17.55
N PRO A 240 -3.79 -12.60 17.21
CA PRO A 240 -3.78 -13.20 15.87
C PRO A 240 -5.07 -14.00 15.66
N PRO A 241 -5.67 -13.94 14.44
CA PRO A 241 -6.94 -14.62 14.17
C PRO A 241 -6.80 -16.13 14.24
N PHE A 242 -7.88 -16.80 14.72
CA PHE A 242 -8.03 -18.24 14.86
C PHE A 242 -6.92 -18.92 15.68
N LYS A 243 -6.47 -18.23 16.73
CA LYS A 243 -5.43 -18.72 17.63
C LYS A 243 -5.71 -20.13 18.15
N GLY A 244 -4.76 -21.04 17.95
CA GLY A 244 -4.84 -22.42 18.46
C GLY A 244 -5.53 -23.41 17.51
N ILE A 245 -6.05 -23.00 16.37
CA ILE A 245 -6.61 -23.90 15.35
C ILE A 245 -5.51 -24.30 14.36
N SER A 246 -5.44 -25.60 14.03
CA SER A 246 -4.45 -26.07 13.06
C SER A 246 -4.77 -25.54 11.64
N PRO A 247 -3.75 -25.19 10.82
CA PRO A 247 -3.98 -24.64 9.47
C PRO A 247 -4.85 -25.53 8.58
N TYR A 248 -4.68 -26.85 8.61
CA TYR A 248 -5.48 -27.78 7.79
C TYR A 248 -6.97 -27.79 8.20
N SER A 249 -7.25 -27.82 9.50
CA SER A 249 -8.63 -27.76 10.00
C SER A 249 -9.25 -26.39 9.68
N LEU A 250 -8.45 -25.32 9.78
CA LEU A 250 -8.89 -23.96 9.56
C LEU A 250 -9.29 -23.70 8.10
N ILE A 251 -8.58 -24.24 7.12
CA ILE A 251 -8.93 -24.16 5.69
C ILE A 251 -10.37 -24.67 5.47
N ILE A 252 -10.69 -25.86 6.01
CA ILE A 252 -12.02 -26.45 5.86
C ILE A 252 -13.09 -25.60 6.56
N GLN A 253 -12.81 -25.12 7.76
CA GLN A 253 -13.78 -24.33 8.52
C GLN A 253 -14.02 -22.95 7.90
N ILE A 254 -12.98 -22.27 7.42
CA ILE A 254 -13.11 -20.98 6.72
C ILE A 254 -13.90 -21.12 5.41
N SER A 255 -13.66 -22.18 4.63
CA SER A 255 -14.44 -22.44 3.40
C SER A 255 -15.92 -22.76 3.71
N GLN A 256 -16.22 -23.27 4.90
CA GLN A 256 -17.57 -23.48 5.41
C GLN A 256 -18.20 -22.24 6.06
N GLY A 257 -17.52 -21.11 6.04
CA GLY A 257 -18.02 -19.82 6.53
C GLY A 257 -17.59 -19.45 7.95
N LEU A 258 -16.66 -20.19 8.58
CA LEU A 258 -16.11 -19.78 9.88
C LEU A 258 -15.48 -18.40 9.76
N ARG A 259 -15.82 -17.53 10.70
CA ARG A 259 -15.22 -16.21 10.91
C ARG A 259 -14.97 -16.00 12.40
N GLU A 260 -14.12 -15.05 12.73
CA GLU A 260 -13.90 -14.62 14.11
C GLU A 260 -15.14 -13.93 14.68
N THR A 261 -15.32 -14.02 15.99
CA THR A 261 -16.40 -13.30 16.68
C THR A 261 -15.98 -11.86 16.96
N PRO A 262 -16.90 -10.89 16.83
CA PRO A 262 -16.65 -9.53 17.26
C PRO A 262 -16.24 -9.45 18.74
N ILE A 263 -15.23 -8.64 19.03
CA ILE A 263 -14.78 -8.42 20.40
C ILE A 263 -15.77 -7.50 21.12
N PRO A 264 -16.16 -7.79 22.36
CA PRO A 264 -17.01 -6.90 23.18
C PRO A 264 -16.44 -5.46 23.20
N ASP A 265 -17.34 -4.49 23.25
CA ASP A 265 -17.02 -3.05 23.27
C ASP A 265 -16.33 -2.50 21.99
N THR A 266 -16.23 -3.31 20.92
CA THR A 266 -15.84 -2.79 19.61
C THR A 266 -16.96 -1.91 19.05
N PRO A 267 -16.67 -0.67 18.58
CA PRO A 267 -17.68 0.16 17.94
C PRO A 267 -18.39 -0.56 16.78
N THR A 268 -19.71 -0.50 16.75
CA THR A 268 -20.54 -1.22 15.75
C THR A 268 -20.12 -0.90 14.32
N THR A 269 -19.74 0.35 14.05
CA THR A 269 -19.27 0.78 12.72
C THR A 269 -17.96 0.06 12.34
N TYR A 270 -17.04 -0.12 13.30
CA TYR A 270 -15.81 -0.87 13.08
C TYR A 270 -16.08 -2.38 12.88
N VAL A 271 -17.05 -2.95 13.63
CA VAL A 271 -17.50 -4.35 13.43
C VAL A 271 -18.06 -4.53 12.03
N ASN A 272 -18.93 -3.65 11.57
CA ASN A 272 -19.54 -3.71 10.25
C ASN A 272 -18.46 -3.68 9.16
N LEU A 273 -17.48 -2.79 9.30
CA LEU A 273 -16.40 -2.61 8.34
C LEU A 273 -15.64 -3.93 8.08
N TYR A 274 -15.13 -4.59 9.12
CA TYR A 274 -14.38 -5.82 8.90
C TYR A 274 -15.28 -7.02 8.53
N THR A 275 -16.54 -7.03 8.97
CA THR A 275 -17.47 -8.10 8.61
C THR A 275 -17.89 -8.03 7.14
N GLU A 276 -18.02 -6.86 6.57
CA GLU A 276 -18.24 -6.66 5.14
C GLU A 276 -17.00 -7.06 4.33
N CYS A 277 -15.80 -6.66 4.77
CA CYS A 277 -14.55 -6.98 4.10
C CYS A 277 -14.29 -8.49 3.99
N TRP A 278 -14.58 -9.27 5.02
CA TRP A 278 -14.33 -10.72 5.02
C TRP A 278 -15.49 -11.57 4.52
N ASN A 279 -16.45 -10.98 3.79
CA ASN A 279 -17.53 -11.73 3.15
C ASN A 279 -16.98 -12.91 2.35
N GLY A 280 -17.66 -14.07 2.38
CA GLY A 280 -17.25 -15.25 1.62
C GLY A 280 -17.27 -15.04 0.10
N GLU A 281 -18.21 -14.21 -0.37
CA GLU A 281 -18.36 -13.88 -1.79
C GLU A 281 -17.65 -12.56 -2.11
N PRO A 282 -16.64 -12.56 -3.01
CA PRO A 282 -15.84 -11.38 -3.34
C PRO A 282 -16.66 -10.19 -3.85
N ASP A 283 -17.72 -10.45 -4.61
CA ASP A 283 -18.58 -9.41 -5.20
C ASP A 283 -19.41 -8.63 -4.16
N TYR A 284 -19.55 -9.16 -2.97
CA TYR A 284 -20.24 -8.49 -1.86
C TYR A 284 -19.30 -7.75 -0.92
N ARG A 285 -18.00 -7.82 -1.15
CA ARG A 285 -17.02 -7.05 -0.39
C ARG A 285 -16.99 -5.61 -0.87
N PRO A 286 -16.79 -4.64 0.04
CA PRO A 286 -16.55 -3.27 -0.37
C PRO A 286 -15.27 -3.17 -1.20
N THR A 287 -15.16 -2.15 -2.02
CA THR A 287 -13.86 -1.76 -2.61
C THR A 287 -12.97 -1.15 -1.55
N ILE A 288 -11.66 -1.15 -1.76
CA ILE A 288 -10.74 -0.53 -0.80
C ILE A 288 -10.99 0.99 -0.65
N ASN A 289 -11.48 1.66 -1.69
CA ASN A 289 -11.95 3.04 -1.60
C ASN A 289 -13.09 3.19 -0.59
N GLN A 290 -14.12 2.34 -0.67
CA GLN A 290 -15.23 2.36 0.28
C GLN A 290 -14.77 2.06 1.71
N VAL A 291 -13.81 1.15 1.89
CA VAL A 291 -13.19 0.86 3.20
C VAL A 291 -12.51 2.11 3.74
N ARG A 292 -11.67 2.77 2.94
CA ARG A 292 -10.98 4.01 3.32
C ARG A 292 -11.98 5.11 3.69
N ASP A 293 -12.97 5.35 2.85
CA ASP A 293 -13.97 6.42 3.04
C ASP A 293 -14.76 6.22 4.34
N GLU A 294 -15.14 4.97 4.66
CA GLU A 294 -15.87 4.69 5.91
C GLU A 294 -14.96 4.86 7.14
N VAL A 295 -13.67 4.46 7.07
CA VAL A 295 -12.71 4.67 8.17
C VAL A 295 -12.46 6.16 8.38
N GLU A 296 -12.23 6.92 7.31
CA GLU A 296 -12.02 8.37 7.36
C GLU A 296 -13.22 9.10 7.98
N LYS A 297 -14.42 8.72 7.56
CA LYS A 297 -15.66 9.24 8.15
C LYS A 297 -15.73 8.98 9.67
N GLN A 298 -15.37 7.79 10.11
CA GLN A 298 -15.36 7.45 11.53
C GLN A 298 -14.28 8.22 12.31
N GLU A 299 -13.12 8.44 11.71
CA GLU A 299 -12.05 9.25 12.30
C GLU A 299 -12.53 10.71 12.50
N ILE A 300 -13.13 11.31 11.48
CA ILE A 300 -13.75 12.65 11.58
C ILE A 300 -14.82 12.69 12.68
N LEU A 301 -15.72 11.71 12.72
CA LEU A 301 -16.76 11.64 13.75
C LEU A 301 -16.18 11.53 15.16
N ASN A 302 -15.16 10.71 15.34
CA ASN A 302 -14.47 10.57 16.62
C ASN A 302 -13.76 11.87 17.04
N TYR A 303 -13.09 12.54 16.09
CA TYR A 303 -12.48 13.85 16.34
C TYR A 303 -13.51 14.89 16.79
N LEU A 304 -14.63 15.01 16.06
CA LEU A 304 -15.70 15.95 16.40
C LEU A 304 -16.32 15.64 17.77
N ASN A 305 -16.60 14.37 18.06
CA ASN A 305 -17.14 13.93 19.35
C ASN A 305 -16.20 14.28 20.53
N ASN A 306 -14.90 14.07 20.36
CA ASN A 306 -13.90 14.43 21.37
C ASN A 306 -13.86 15.94 21.65
N HIS A 307 -14.20 16.76 20.66
CA HIS A 307 -14.28 18.21 20.78
C HIS A 307 -15.71 18.71 21.11
N LYS A 308 -16.66 17.78 21.35
CA LYS A 308 -18.08 18.08 21.64
C LYS A 308 -18.76 18.91 20.55
N VAL A 309 -18.37 18.70 19.30
CA VAL A 309 -18.95 19.30 18.10
C VAL A 309 -19.74 18.21 17.36
N THR A 310 -20.99 18.48 17.03
CA THR A 310 -21.77 17.57 16.19
C THR A 310 -21.38 17.70 14.72
N LEU A 311 -21.53 16.62 13.96
CA LEU A 311 -21.27 16.62 12.52
C LEU A 311 -22.10 17.72 11.81
N GLN A 312 -23.36 17.93 12.24
CA GLN A 312 -24.25 18.93 11.67
C GLN A 312 -23.77 20.36 11.94
N GLU A 313 -23.27 20.64 13.14
CA GLU A 313 -22.68 21.94 13.47
C GLU A 313 -21.43 22.20 12.64
N PHE A 314 -20.56 21.19 12.50
CA PHE A 314 -19.33 21.30 11.73
C PHE A 314 -19.63 21.48 10.22
N TYR A 315 -20.55 20.70 9.66
CA TYR A 315 -20.99 20.86 8.27
C TYR A 315 -21.59 22.26 8.02
N SER A 316 -22.41 22.74 8.95
CA SER A 316 -22.98 24.09 8.88
C SER A 316 -21.88 25.16 8.97
N TRP A 317 -20.86 24.94 9.79
CA TRP A 317 -19.71 25.82 9.86
C TRP A 317 -18.93 25.86 8.55
N LEU A 318 -18.67 24.71 7.89
CA LEU A 318 -18.03 24.66 6.58
C LEU A 318 -18.82 25.44 5.52
N LEU A 319 -20.14 25.30 5.51
CA LEU A 319 -21.02 26.04 4.60
C LEU A 319 -20.90 27.57 4.77
N ASN A 320 -20.67 28.03 6.00
CA ASN A 320 -20.53 29.46 6.32
C ASN A 320 -19.10 29.99 6.18
N ASN A 321 -18.10 29.14 5.97
CA ASN A 321 -16.69 29.50 5.90
C ASN A 321 -16.05 29.24 4.52
N GLN A 322 -16.81 29.41 3.44
CA GLN A 322 -16.34 29.22 2.06
C GLN A 322 -15.44 30.36 1.53
N ASN A 323 -15.03 31.30 2.37
CA ASN A 323 -13.94 32.25 2.11
C ASN A 323 -12.54 31.65 2.34
N ASN A 324 -12.47 30.51 3.00
CA ASN A 324 -11.22 29.76 3.20
C ASN A 324 -11.17 28.57 2.22
N SER A 325 -10.13 28.54 1.38
CA SER A 325 -10.03 27.53 0.33
C SER A 325 -9.89 26.09 0.88
N ASN A 326 -9.29 25.90 2.07
CA ASN A 326 -9.24 24.58 2.72
C ASN A 326 -10.61 24.12 3.20
N SER A 327 -11.44 25.06 3.72
CA SER A 327 -12.84 24.73 4.10
C SER A 327 -13.67 24.33 2.89
N ILE A 328 -13.40 24.93 1.72
CA ILE A 328 -14.07 24.57 0.46
C ILE A 328 -13.66 23.16 0.03
N VAL A 329 -12.36 22.82 0.08
CA VAL A 329 -11.87 21.46 -0.25
C VAL A 329 -12.56 20.45 0.67
N LEU A 330 -12.50 20.66 1.99
CA LEU A 330 -13.10 19.75 2.96
C LEU A 330 -14.63 19.61 2.76
N LEU A 331 -15.32 20.69 2.39
CA LEU A 331 -16.74 20.61 2.02
C LEU A 331 -16.97 19.81 0.73
N GLY A 332 -16.02 19.85 -0.21
CA GLY A 332 -15.98 19.01 -1.40
C GLY A 332 -15.86 17.53 -1.02
N ASP A 333 -14.91 17.18 -0.14
CA ASP A 333 -14.71 15.83 0.36
C ASP A 333 -15.96 15.28 1.07
N PHE A 334 -16.60 16.10 1.90
CA PHE A 334 -17.85 15.76 2.59
C PHE A 334 -19.01 15.46 1.61
N ASN A 335 -19.10 16.22 0.51
CA ASN A 335 -20.11 15.97 -0.52
C ASN A 335 -19.76 14.74 -1.36
N LEU A 336 -18.48 14.49 -1.63
CA LEU A 336 -18.04 13.32 -2.38
C LEU A 336 -18.27 12.02 -1.60
N SER A 337 -17.93 12.03 -0.31
CA SER A 337 -18.00 10.85 0.57
C SER A 337 -19.33 10.70 1.30
N GLY A 338 -20.25 11.66 1.17
CA GLY A 338 -21.55 11.61 1.87
C GLY A 338 -21.45 11.83 3.39
N ILE A 339 -20.44 12.59 3.86
CA ILE A 339 -20.25 12.89 5.29
C ILE A 339 -21.13 14.06 5.68
N GLY A 340 -22.12 13.82 6.57
CA GLY A 340 -23.08 14.85 6.99
C GLY A 340 -24.08 15.29 5.93
N THR A 341 -24.03 14.72 4.75
CA THR A 341 -24.93 14.94 3.62
C THR A 341 -25.05 13.67 2.79
N SER A 342 -25.91 13.65 1.77
CA SER A 342 -25.87 12.59 0.75
C SER A 342 -24.70 12.82 -0.21
N VAL A 343 -24.17 11.73 -0.79
CA VAL A 343 -23.17 11.81 -1.86
C VAL A 343 -23.67 12.72 -2.99
N ASN A 344 -22.86 13.70 -3.37
CA ASN A 344 -23.15 14.65 -4.43
C ASN A 344 -21.88 15.01 -5.21
N GLU A 345 -21.57 14.19 -6.20
CA GLU A 345 -20.37 14.34 -7.05
C GLU A 345 -20.34 15.68 -7.79
N GLN A 346 -21.49 16.14 -8.30
CA GLN A 346 -21.59 17.43 -9.01
C GLN A 346 -21.23 18.59 -8.07
N LYS A 347 -21.71 18.55 -6.82
CA LYS A 347 -21.41 19.58 -5.83
C LYS A 347 -19.95 19.54 -5.39
N ALA A 348 -19.37 18.35 -5.22
CA ALA A 348 -17.95 18.17 -4.92
C ALA A 348 -17.08 18.78 -6.02
N PHE A 349 -17.37 18.48 -7.28
CA PHE A 349 -16.70 19.06 -8.44
C PHE A 349 -16.73 20.59 -8.43
N GLU A 350 -17.89 21.20 -8.22
CA GLU A 350 -18.04 22.67 -8.15
C GLU A 350 -17.20 23.28 -7.01
N LEU A 351 -17.15 22.61 -5.86
CA LEU A 351 -16.36 23.05 -4.71
C LEU A 351 -14.87 22.96 -4.97
N TYR A 352 -14.38 21.85 -5.55
CA TYR A 352 -12.97 21.74 -5.94
C TYR A 352 -12.59 22.77 -7.00
N GLN A 353 -13.48 23.06 -7.95
CA GLN A 353 -13.25 24.13 -8.92
C GLN A 353 -13.14 25.50 -8.23
N ASN A 354 -13.96 25.78 -7.25
CA ASN A 354 -13.88 27.03 -6.48
C ASN A 354 -12.57 27.11 -5.68
N ALA A 355 -12.17 26.03 -5.01
CA ALA A 355 -10.91 25.97 -4.28
C ALA A 355 -9.71 26.15 -5.23
N ALA A 356 -9.74 25.51 -6.40
CA ALA A 356 -8.73 25.65 -7.46
C ALA A 356 -8.60 27.08 -7.99
N ASN A 357 -9.73 27.77 -8.16
CA ASN A 357 -9.76 29.17 -8.55
C ASN A 357 -9.15 30.10 -7.49
N LEU A 358 -9.22 29.73 -6.22
CA LEU A 358 -8.54 30.42 -5.11
C LEU A 358 -7.07 30.02 -4.97
N GLY A 359 -6.53 29.17 -5.85
CA GLY A 359 -5.13 28.75 -5.87
C GLY A 359 -4.79 27.68 -4.85
N ASN A 360 -5.78 26.97 -4.29
CA ASN A 360 -5.55 25.87 -3.35
C ASN A 360 -4.99 24.66 -4.11
N ALA A 361 -3.77 24.25 -3.77
CA ALA A 361 -3.06 23.17 -4.47
C ALA A 361 -3.75 21.80 -4.33
N THR A 362 -4.34 21.51 -3.17
CA THR A 362 -5.15 20.29 -2.96
C THR A 362 -6.42 20.33 -3.80
N GLY A 363 -7.16 21.43 -3.77
CA GLY A 363 -8.36 21.59 -4.60
C GLY A 363 -8.08 21.52 -6.11
N ILE A 364 -6.89 21.97 -6.55
CA ILE A 364 -6.44 21.82 -7.95
C ILE A 364 -6.20 20.34 -8.27
N ASN A 365 -5.54 19.59 -7.37
CA ASN A 365 -5.34 18.16 -7.55
C ASN A 365 -6.67 17.40 -7.59
N ASP A 366 -7.59 17.67 -6.66
CA ASP A 366 -8.87 16.98 -6.55
C ASP A 366 -9.80 17.29 -7.73
N LEU A 367 -9.71 18.51 -8.27
CA LEU A 367 -10.36 18.85 -9.52
C LEU A 367 -9.77 18.03 -10.70
N GLY A 368 -8.44 17.82 -10.72
CA GLY A 368 -7.78 16.94 -11.68
C GLY A 368 -8.27 15.50 -11.56
N TYR A 369 -8.44 15.00 -10.34
CA TYR A 369 -9.01 13.68 -10.06
C TYR A 369 -10.45 13.54 -10.59
N CYS A 370 -11.27 14.58 -10.42
CA CYS A 370 -12.63 14.61 -10.97
C CYS A 370 -12.62 14.48 -12.51
N TYR A 371 -11.79 15.25 -13.22
CA TYR A 371 -11.68 15.14 -14.67
C TYR A 371 -11.10 13.81 -15.16
N LYS A 372 -10.14 13.23 -14.43
CA LYS A 372 -9.57 11.92 -14.75
C LYS A 372 -10.62 10.81 -14.71
N ASN A 373 -11.52 10.85 -13.73
CA ASN A 373 -12.46 9.76 -13.40
C ASN A 373 -13.91 10.06 -13.79
N GLY A 374 -14.25 11.25 -14.27
CA GLY A 374 -15.62 11.63 -14.64
C GLY A 374 -16.53 11.89 -13.42
N ILE A 375 -15.97 12.39 -12.31
CA ILE A 375 -16.70 12.66 -11.07
C ILE A 375 -17.34 14.05 -11.16
N GLY A 376 -18.66 14.11 -11.24
CA GLY A 376 -19.41 15.37 -11.42
C GLY A 376 -19.11 16.11 -12.73
N THR A 377 -18.43 15.48 -13.67
CA THR A 377 -18.07 16.05 -14.99
C THR A 377 -17.79 14.92 -15.98
N ASP A 378 -17.63 15.24 -17.26
CA ASP A 378 -17.12 14.30 -18.25
C ASP A 378 -15.63 14.03 -18.05
N ILE A 379 -15.17 12.84 -18.47
CA ILE A 379 -13.74 12.48 -18.42
C ILE A 379 -12.97 13.38 -19.41
N ASP A 380 -11.95 14.06 -18.91
CA ASP A 380 -11.03 14.88 -19.66
C ASP A 380 -9.60 14.67 -19.13
N LYS A 381 -8.87 13.74 -19.75
CA LYS A 381 -7.53 13.33 -19.31
C LYS A 381 -6.49 14.42 -19.53
N GLU A 382 -6.62 15.21 -20.59
CA GLU A 382 -5.72 16.34 -20.90
C GLU A 382 -5.84 17.42 -19.82
N LYS A 383 -7.06 17.75 -19.43
CA LYS A 383 -7.33 18.74 -18.40
C LYS A 383 -6.90 18.23 -17.01
N ALA A 384 -7.07 16.95 -16.74
CA ALA A 384 -6.56 16.33 -15.53
C ALA A 384 -5.03 16.47 -15.42
N PHE A 385 -4.31 16.18 -16.52
CA PHE A 385 -2.86 16.36 -16.60
C PHE A 385 -2.43 17.80 -16.32
N GLU A 386 -3.07 18.80 -16.96
CA GLU A 386 -2.76 20.23 -16.74
C GLU A 386 -2.96 20.63 -15.27
N LEU A 387 -4.02 20.14 -14.63
CA LEU A 387 -4.31 20.41 -13.22
C LEU A 387 -3.29 19.74 -12.30
N TYR A 388 -2.91 18.50 -12.56
CA TYR A 388 -1.88 17.82 -11.80
C TYR A 388 -0.51 18.51 -11.94
N GLN A 389 -0.17 19.00 -13.16
CA GLN A 389 1.03 19.81 -13.36
C GLN A 389 0.99 21.07 -12.49
N LYS A 390 -0.13 21.80 -12.49
CA LYS A 390 -0.30 22.99 -11.67
C LYS A 390 -0.21 22.71 -10.17
N ALA A 391 -0.82 21.63 -9.68
CA ALA A 391 -0.72 21.22 -8.28
C ALA A 391 0.73 20.86 -7.90
N ALA A 392 1.44 20.15 -8.78
CA ALA A 392 2.85 19.77 -8.61
C ALA A 392 3.78 20.99 -8.58
N ASP A 393 3.51 22.01 -9.38
CA ASP A 393 4.27 23.28 -9.43
C ASP A 393 4.06 24.09 -8.14
N LEU A 394 2.90 23.95 -7.49
CA LEU A 394 2.61 24.54 -6.19
C LEU A 394 3.17 23.69 -5.01
N GLY A 395 3.89 22.60 -5.30
CA GLY A 395 4.53 21.76 -4.30
C GLY A 395 3.58 20.76 -3.60
N ASN A 396 2.39 20.52 -4.16
CA ASN A 396 1.49 19.50 -3.62
C ASN A 396 2.05 18.10 -3.90
N ALA A 397 2.38 17.34 -2.85
CA ALA A 397 2.99 16.01 -2.97
C ALA A 397 2.10 15.01 -3.71
N VAL A 398 0.78 15.06 -3.47
CA VAL A 398 -0.20 14.22 -4.17
C VAL A 398 -0.26 14.60 -5.65
N GLY A 399 -0.26 15.92 -5.96
CA GLY A 399 -0.22 16.43 -7.33
C GLY A 399 1.06 16.03 -8.09
N ILE A 400 2.22 16.03 -7.41
CA ILE A 400 3.48 15.53 -8.00
C ILE A 400 3.34 14.06 -8.36
N ASN A 401 2.77 13.26 -7.49
CA ASN A 401 2.56 11.84 -7.75
C ASN A 401 1.53 11.60 -8.86
N SER A 402 0.41 12.33 -8.86
CA SER A 402 -0.60 12.24 -9.92
C SER A 402 -0.01 12.60 -11.28
N LEU A 403 0.85 13.61 -11.33
CA LEU A 403 1.58 14.02 -12.55
C LEU A 403 2.57 12.92 -13.01
N ARG A 404 3.31 12.32 -12.07
CA ARG A 404 4.19 11.18 -12.35
C ARG A 404 3.40 10.05 -13.03
N TYR A 405 2.27 9.68 -12.43
CA TYR A 405 1.39 8.64 -12.96
C TYR A 405 0.90 8.97 -14.38
N CYS A 406 0.62 10.24 -14.67
CA CYS A 406 0.25 10.66 -16.02
C CYS A 406 1.37 10.44 -17.04
N TYR A 407 2.63 10.80 -16.72
CA TYR A 407 3.77 10.57 -17.60
C TYR A 407 4.10 9.08 -17.78
N GLU A 408 3.93 8.27 -16.75
CA GLU A 408 4.19 6.83 -16.79
C GLU A 408 3.18 6.08 -17.67
N ASN A 409 1.92 6.48 -17.63
CA ASN A 409 0.81 5.77 -18.29
C ASN A 409 0.26 6.51 -19.53
N GLY A 410 0.83 7.65 -19.91
CA GLY A 410 0.36 8.41 -21.05
C GLY A 410 -1.06 8.99 -20.86
N ILE A 411 -1.40 9.42 -19.62
CA ILE A 411 -2.72 9.98 -19.32
C ILE A 411 -2.71 11.48 -19.57
N GLY A 412 -3.44 11.92 -20.60
CA GLY A 412 -3.49 13.31 -21.02
C GLY A 412 -2.16 13.85 -21.57
N THR A 413 -1.16 12.98 -21.73
CA THR A 413 0.16 13.29 -22.26
C THR A 413 0.77 12.04 -22.90
N TYR A 414 1.95 12.15 -23.48
CA TYR A 414 2.74 10.98 -23.94
C TYR A 414 3.49 10.33 -22.78
N ILE A 415 3.83 9.06 -22.92
CA ILE A 415 4.65 8.35 -21.94
C ILE A 415 6.06 8.95 -21.94
N ASP A 416 6.54 9.34 -20.75
CA ASP A 416 7.89 9.89 -20.53
C ASP A 416 8.45 9.34 -19.21
N GLU A 417 9.09 8.17 -19.30
CA GLU A 417 9.69 7.49 -18.15
C GLU A 417 10.74 8.34 -17.43
N LYS A 418 11.45 9.23 -18.16
CA LYS A 418 12.44 10.10 -17.56
C LYS A 418 11.81 11.15 -16.68
N LYS A 419 10.76 11.82 -17.16
CA LYS A 419 10.00 12.80 -16.36
C LYS A 419 9.29 12.13 -15.18
N ALA A 420 8.72 10.96 -15.40
CA ALA A 420 8.12 10.18 -14.33
C ALA A 420 9.15 9.91 -13.21
N PHE A 421 10.37 9.52 -13.57
CA PHE A 421 11.44 9.29 -12.61
C PHE A 421 11.91 10.58 -11.89
N GLU A 422 12.03 11.70 -12.60
CA GLU A 422 12.40 13.00 -12.00
C GLU A 422 11.34 13.44 -10.95
N LEU A 423 10.06 13.26 -11.26
CA LEU A 423 8.94 13.55 -10.35
C LEU A 423 8.91 12.60 -9.16
N TYR A 424 9.24 11.34 -9.37
CA TYR A 424 9.40 10.38 -8.30
C TYR A 424 10.47 10.81 -7.28
N GLN A 425 11.66 11.23 -7.75
CA GLN A 425 12.70 11.74 -6.87
C GLN A 425 12.24 12.99 -6.11
N LYS A 426 11.54 13.91 -6.79
CA LYS A 426 10.99 15.12 -6.17
C LYS A 426 9.96 14.81 -5.07
N ALA A 427 9.08 13.82 -5.30
CA ALA A 427 8.11 13.38 -4.29
C ALA A 427 8.79 12.74 -3.07
N ALA A 428 9.81 11.90 -3.31
CA ALA A 428 10.60 11.26 -2.24
C ALA A 428 11.34 12.29 -1.38
N ASP A 429 11.91 13.33 -1.99
CA ASP A 429 12.61 14.41 -1.28
C ASP A 429 11.66 15.26 -0.42
N LEU A 430 10.44 15.53 -0.90
CA LEU A 430 9.41 16.24 -0.13
C LEU A 430 8.93 15.42 1.07
N GLY A 431 8.76 14.12 0.92
CA GLY A 431 8.45 13.21 2.02
C GLY A 431 9.54 13.16 3.09
N ASN A 432 10.82 13.36 2.74
CA ASN A 432 11.92 13.49 3.69
C ASN A 432 11.92 14.81 4.45
N SER A 433 11.43 15.91 3.86
CA SER A 433 11.39 17.23 4.50
C SER A 433 10.25 17.37 5.53
N VAL A 434 9.20 16.54 5.41
CA VAL A 434 8.08 16.52 6.38
C VAL A 434 8.40 15.66 7.61
N ALA A 435 9.43 14.79 7.51
CA ALA A 435 9.87 13.90 8.60
C ALA A 435 11.04 14.48 9.43
N GLN A 436 11.49 15.71 9.14
CA GLN A 436 12.43 16.48 9.96
C GLN A 436 11.66 17.45 10.89
#